data_44feed4cd1b964e84fb6d67103eea85c
#
_entry.id   44feed4cd1b964e84fb6d67103eea85c
#
_cell.length_a   1.000
_cell.length_b   1.000
_cell.length_c   1.000
_cell.angle_alpha   90.00
_cell.angle_beta   90.00
_cell.angle_gamma   90.00
#
_symmetry.space_group_name_H-M   'P 1'
#
loop_
_entity.id
_entity.type
_entity.pdbx_description
1 polymer ?
#
loop_
_entity_poly.entity_id
_entity_poly.type
_entity_poly.pdbx_seq_one_letter_code
_entity_poly.pdbx_strand_id
1 'polypeptide(L)'
;MAQTLEPLLLQSARLAVSIRRTYAKVKRDPAARYYTYVLLLQNNKLYVGNTDNIYNRLLDHCQMSASSSVWVRQHGPVRRVVEISRDCCRDDELYKTLEYMEMFGWQNVRGASYCRPTMRAPPAALADFRRDCSRRFDYLTRKEIDEVVSVVHELAACQNAPSGAGSEAAFVE
;
A
#
# COMPACT_ATOMS: atom_id res chain seq x y z
N MET A 1 -20.29 13.50 33.62
CA MET A 1 -20.09 12.06 33.40
C MET A 1 -19.06 11.93 32.29
N ALA A 2 -17.81 11.73 32.63
CA ALA A 2 -16.73 11.48 31.68
C ALA A 2 -16.69 9.96 31.42
N GLN A 3 -17.15 9.53 30.27
CA GLN A 3 -16.97 8.14 29.84
C GLN A 3 -15.49 7.99 29.44
N THR A 4 -14.82 7.10 30.15
CA THR A 4 -13.40 6.75 29.98
C THR A 4 -13.11 6.25 28.59
N LEU A 5 -12.29 6.99 27.84
CA LEU A 5 -11.76 6.63 26.51
C LEU A 5 -10.70 5.49 26.57
N GLU A 6 -10.27 5.10 27.76
CA GLU A 6 -9.25 4.05 27.97
C GLU A 6 -9.58 2.67 27.38
N PRO A 7 -10.82 2.15 27.42
CA PRO A 7 -11.09 0.84 26.86
C PRO A 7 -10.93 0.79 25.33
N LEU A 8 -11.25 1.88 24.63
CA LEU A 8 -11.16 1.97 23.19
C LEU A 8 -9.70 2.06 22.72
N LEU A 9 -8.85 2.79 23.45
CA LEU A 9 -7.42 2.88 23.16
C LEU A 9 -6.69 1.55 23.39
N LEU A 10 -7.04 0.82 24.45
CA LEU A 10 -6.51 -0.50 24.73
C LEU A 10 -6.98 -1.54 23.69
N GLN A 11 -8.20 -1.41 23.20
CA GLN A 11 -8.74 -2.30 22.18
C GLN A 11 -8.08 -2.06 20.82
N SER A 12 -7.85 -0.80 20.42
CA SER A 12 -7.13 -0.44 19.20
C SER A 12 -5.65 -0.84 19.24
N ALA A 13 -4.97 -0.67 20.38
CA ALA A 13 -3.59 -1.13 20.58
C ALA A 13 -3.47 -2.66 20.51
N ARG A 14 -4.42 -3.39 21.10
CA ARG A 14 -4.49 -4.87 21.01
C ARG A 14 -4.77 -5.34 19.60
N LEU A 15 -5.65 -4.64 18.87
CA LEU A 15 -5.92 -4.91 17.45
C LEU A 15 -4.67 -4.68 16.60
N ALA A 16 -3.96 -3.56 16.78
CA ALA A 16 -2.71 -3.25 16.09
C ALA A 16 -1.62 -4.30 16.35
N VAL A 17 -1.49 -4.77 17.59
CA VAL A 17 -0.54 -5.86 17.96
C VAL A 17 -0.97 -7.19 17.35
N SER A 18 -2.26 -7.51 17.35
CA SER A 18 -2.82 -8.71 16.72
C SER A 18 -2.60 -8.71 15.21
N ILE A 19 -2.87 -7.58 14.57
CA ILE A 19 -2.61 -7.33 13.15
C ILE A 19 -1.12 -7.56 12.86
N ARG A 20 -0.19 -6.93 13.59
CA ARG A 20 1.26 -7.13 13.40
C ARG A 20 1.70 -8.59 13.56
N ARG A 21 1.13 -9.34 14.52
CA ARG A 21 1.44 -10.76 14.71
C ARG A 21 0.93 -11.62 13.57
N THR A 22 -0.26 -11.34 13.06
CA THR A 22 -0.84 -12.04 11.91
C THR A 22 -0.01 -11.80 10.65
N TYR A 23 0.43 -10.55 10.40
CA TYR A 23 1.27 -10.21 9.25
C TYR A 23 2.69 -10.74 9.35
N ALA A 24 3.28 -10.78 10.54
CA ALA A 24 4.59 -11.41 10.74
C ALA A 24 4.55 -12.92 10.44
N LYS A 25 3.39 -13.56 10.59
CA LYS A 25 3.18 -14.99 10.28
C LYS A 25 3.03 -15.23 8.77
N VAL A 26 2.28 -14.36 8.08
CA VAL A 26 2.11 -14.39 6.61
C VAL A 26 3.44 -14.17 5.89
N LYS A 27 4.33 -13.33 6.43
CA LYS A 27 5.65 -13.06 5.84
C LYS A 27 6.59 -14.28 5.79
N ARG A 28 6.25 -15.37 6.47
CA ARG A 28 7.05 -16.60 6.54
C ARG A 28 6.49 -17.78 5.75
N ASP A 29 5.36 -17.59 5.08
CA ASP A 29 4.76 -18.61 4.25
C ASP A 29 5.42 -18.58 2.86
N PRO A 30 6.22 -19.59 2.48
CA PRO A 30 6.81 -19.67 1.14
C PRO A 30 5.77 -19.86 0.02
N ALA A 31 4.53 -20.21 0.38
CA ALA A 31 3.38 -20.26 -0.52
C ALA A 31 2.60 -18.95 -0.55
N ALA A 32 3.04 -17.91 0.17
CA ALA A 32 2.37 -16.62 0.19
C ALA A 32 2.35 -16.03 -1.23
N ARG A 33 1.15 -15.93 -1.76
CA ARG A 33 0.91 -15.29 -3.02
C ARG A 33 0.97 -13.78 -2.84
N TYR A 34 1.41 -13.09 -3.87
CA TYR A 34 1.54 -11.64 -3.84
C TYR A 34 0.18 -10.95 -4.07
N TYR A 35 0.11 -9.72 -3.61
CA TYR A 35 -0.90 -8.75 -4.02
C TYR A 35 -0.28 -7.82 -5.06
N THR A 36 -0.95 -7.63 -6.18
CA THR A 36 -0.64 -6.56 -7.13
C THR A 36 -1.68 -5.45 -6.93
N TYR A 37 -1.22 -4.21 -6.81
CA TYR A 37 -2.08 -3.07 -6.51
C TYR A 37 -1.75 -1.88 -7.41
N VAL A 38 -2.73 -1.01 -7.61
CA VAL A 38 -2.60 0.23 -8.37
C VAL A 38 -3.04 1.41 -7.52
N LEU A 39 -2.19 2.41 -7.43
CA LEU A 39 -2.43 3.66 -6.70
C LEU A 39 -2.61 4.82 -7.68
N LEU A 40 -3.65 5.62 -7.45
CA LEU A 40 -3.79 6.94 -8.06
C LEU A 40 -3.15 7.98 -7.15
N LEU A 41 -2.21 8.72 -7.69
CA LEU A 41 -1.48 9.80 -7.04
C LEU A 41 -2.00 11.16 -7.50
N GLN A 42 -1.33 12.24 -7.08
CA GLN A 42 -1.63 13.60 -7.59
C GLN A 42 -1.32 13.69 -9.09
N ASN A 43 -1.93 14.69 -9.76
CA ASN A 43 -1.72 14.99 -11.17
C ASN A 43 -1.95 13.80 -12.11
N ASN A 44 -2.89 12.91 -11.75
CA ASN A 44 -3.25 11.70 -12.49
C ASN A 44 -2.04 10.75 -12.73
N LYS A 45 -1.06 10.78 -11.83
CA LYS A 45 0.02 9.81 -11.84
C LYS A 45 -0.45 8.51 -11.21
N LEU A 46 0.07 7.39 -11.73
CA LEU A 46 -0.27 6.04 -11.30
C LEU A 46 0.97 5.29 -10.88
N TYR A 47 0.82 4.46 -9.85
CA TYR A 47 1.86 3.55 -9.39
C TYR A 47 1.31 2.14 -9.30
N VAL A 48 1.99 1.20 -9.93
CA VAL A 48 1.71 -0.23 -9.82
C VAL A 48 2.77 -0.85 -8.92
N GLY A 49 2.36 -1.68 -7.98
CA GLY A 49 3.27 -2.37 -7.07
C GLY A 49 2.83 -3.79 -6.79
N ASN A 50 3.77 -4.55 -6.27
CA ASN A 50 3.57 -5.93 -5.83
C ASN A 50 4.11 -6.09 -4.41
N THR A 51 3.44 -6.86 -3.58
CA THR A 51 3.82 -7.09 -2.18
C THR A 51 3.23 -8.38 -1.63
N ASP A 52 3.94 -9.02 -0.71
CA ASP A 52 3.43 -10.09 0.14
C ASP A 52 2.64 -9.57 1.36
N ASN A 53 2.72 -8.26 1.64
CA ASN A 53 2.06 -7.61 2.78
C ASN A 53 1.41 -6.28 2.36
N ILE A 54 0.15 -6.37 1.94
CA ILE A 54 -0.57 -5.23 1.37
C ILE A 54 -0.75 -4.09 2.38
N TYR A 55 -0.99 -4.37 3.65
CA TYR A 55 -1.25 -3.34 4.66
C TYR A 55 0.00 -2.52 4.98
N ASN A 56 1.13 -3.18 5.23
CA ASN A 56 2.39 -2.49 5.49
C ASN A 56 2.83 -1.69 4.26
N ARG A 57 2.64 -2.25 3.07
CA ARG A 57 3.05 -1.58 1.84
C ARG A 57 2.21 -0.35 1.54
N LEU A 58 0.90 -0.42 1.73
CA LEU A 58 0.02 0.74 1.58
C LEU A 58 0.28 1.78 2.67
N LEU A 59 0.57 1.36 3.91
CA LEU A 59 0.95 2.26 4.99
C LEU A 59 2.22 3.05 4.63
N ASP A 60 3.26 2.38 4.14
CA ASP A 60 4.49 3.03 3.65
C ASP A 60 4.20 4.09 2.59
N HIS A 61 3.30 3.79 1.65
CA HIS A 61 2.93 4.72 0.60
C HIS A 61 2.10 5.90 1.11
N CYS A 62 1.13 5.66 2.00
CA CYS A 62 0.31 6.71 2.60
C CYS A 62 1.12 7.68 3.46
N GLN A 63 2.11 7.18 4.18
CA GLN A 63 3.03 7.97 4.99
C GLN A 63 4.20 8.55 4.19
N MET A 64 4.33 8.20 2.91
CA MET A 64 5.47 8.57 2.06
C MET A 64 6.81 8.25 2.72
N SER A 65 6.87 7.10 3.43
CA SER A 65 8.06 6.66 4.17
C SER A 65 9.27 6.44 3.26
N ALA A 66 10.45 6.28 3.83
CA ALA A 66 11.67 5.96 3.07
C ALA A 66 11.54 4.65 2.27
N SER A 67 10.71 3.70 2.75
CA SER A 67 10.40 2.43 2.09
C SER A 67 9.43 2.58 0.92
N SER A 68 8.76 3.74 0.80
CA SER A 68 7.88 4.03 -0.33
C SER A 68 8.68 4.23 -1.62
N SER A 69 8.02 3.99 -2.76
CA SER A 69 8.61 4.28 -4.07
C SER A 69 8.95 5.76 -4.22
N VAL A 70 10.09 6.07 -4.86
CA VAL A 70 10.47 7.45 -5.20
C VAL A 70 9.37 8.15 -5.99
N TRP A 71 8.73 7.45 -6.92
CA TRP A 71 7.61 7.97 -7.71
C TRP A 71 6.43 8.37 -6.85
N VAL A 72 6.06 7.54 -5.87
CA VAL A 72 4.98 7.86 -4.93
C VAL A 72 5.35 9.07 -4.07
N ARG A 73 6.59 9.15 -3.57
CA ARG A 73 7.05 10.31 -2.78
C ARG A 73 7.06 11.60 -3.58
N GLN A 74 7.32 11.55 -4.90
CA GLN A 74 7.33 12.74 -5.76
C GLN A 74 5.92 13.21 -6.16
N HIS A 75 4.99 12.29 -6.29
CA HIS A 75 3.65 12.55 -6.82
C HIS A 75 2.52 12.28 -5.81
N GLY A 76 2.88 11.96 -4.57
CA GLY A 76 1.92 11.80 -3.47
C GLY A 76 1.26 13.11 -3.05
N PRO A 77 0.33 13.04 -2.12
CA PRO A 77 -0.13 11.83 -1.45
C PRO A 77 -0.94 10.88 -2.34
N VAL A 78 -1.12 9.64 -1.86
CA VAL A 78 -2.02 8.67 -2.49
C VAL A 78 -3.45 9.20 -2.41
N ARG A 79 -4.09 9.37 -3.56
CA ARG A 79 -5.48 9.83 -3.63
C ARG A 79 -6.49 8.71 -3.49
N ARG A 80 -6.16 7.55 -4.07
CA ARG A 80 -7.04 6.39 -4.06
C ARG A 80 -6.28 5.12 -4.40
N VAL A 81 -6.66 4.02 -3.77
CA VAL A 81 -6.36 2.67 -4.23
C VAL A 81 -7.35 2.34 -5.35
N VAL A 82 -6.84 2.16 -6.57
CA VAL A 82 -7.65 1.91 -7.77
C VAL A 82 -8.14 0.48 -7.78
N GLU A 83 -7.20 -0.46 -7.67
CA GLU A 83 -7.47 -1.90 -7.61
C GLU A 83 -6.43 -2.61 -6.74
N ILE A 84 -6.81 -3.77 -6.23
CA ILE A 84 -5.94 -4.76 -5.61
C ILE A 84 -6.34 -6.12 -6.18
N SER A 85 -5.36 -6.88 -6.64
CA SER A 85 -5.52 -8.27 -7.05
C SER A 85 -4.78 -9.17 -6.08
N ARG A 86 -5.38 -10.28 -5.67
CA ARG A 86 -4.75 -11.30 -4.82
C ARG A 86 -4.24 -12.46 -5.67
N ASP A 87 -3.50 -13.35 -5.06
CA ASP A 87 -2.98 -14.56 -5.69
C ASP A 87 -2.09 -14.30 -6.93
N CYS A 88 -1.41 -13.15 -6.93
CA CYS A 88 -0.55 -12.71 -8.01
C CYS A 88 0.86 -13.31 -7.91
N CYS A 89 1.55 -13.43 -9.03
CA CYS A 89 2.99 -13.66 -9.10
C CYS A 89 3.75 -12.34 -9.34
N ARG A 90 5.08 -12.39 -9.34
CA ARG A 90 5.91 -11.19 -9.58
C ARG A 90 5.76 -10.63 -11.00
N ASP A 91 5.49 -11.49 -11.97
CA ASP A 91 5.31 -11.07 -13.37
C ASP A 91 3.99 -10.32 -13.59
N ASP A 92 3.03 -10.46 -12.67
CA ASP A 92 1.77 -9.73 -12.72
C ASP A 92 1.94 -8.22 -12.52
N GLU A 93 2.94 -7.81 -11.73
CA GLU A 93 3.30 -6.40 -11.59
C GLU A 93 3.77 -5.80 -12.92
N LEU A 94 4.64 -6.51 -13.64
CA LEU A 94 5.12 -6.05 -14.93
C LEU A 94 3.98 -5.96 -15.94
N TYR A 95 3.16 -7.00 -16.02
CA TYR A 95 2.00 -7.02 -16.89
C TYR A 95 1.06 -5.84 -16.63
N LYS A 96 0.68 -5.63 -15.38
CA LYS A 96 -0.18 -4.51 -14.97
C LYS A 96 0.47 -3.16 -15.25
N THR A 97 1.77 -3.03 -15.03
CA THR A 97 2.49 -1.79 -15.32
C THR A 97 2.40 -1.44 -16.81
N LEU A 98 2.63 -2.40 -17.70
CA LEU A 98 2.53 -2.20 -19.15
C LEU A 98 1.08 -1.95 -19.59
N GLU A 99 0.11 -2.67 -19.02
CA GLU A 99 -1.32 -2.46 -19.27
C GLU A 99 -1.73 -1.01 -18.94
N TYR A 100 -1.34 -0.53 -17.77
CA TYR A 100 -1.63 0.85 -17.37
C TYR A 100 -0.85 1.89 -18.17
N MET A 101 0.39 1.60 -18.59
CA MET A 101 1.14 2.46 -19.50
C MET A 101 0.50 2.58 -20.88
N GLU A 102 -0.07 1.49 -21.40
CA GLU A 102 -0.83 1.51 -22.64
C GLU A 102 -2.09 2.38 -22.52
N MET A 103 -2.82 2.24 -21.40
CA MET A 103 -4.09 2.94 -21.19
C MET A 103 -3.93 4.43 -20.86
N PHE A 104 -2.94 4.80 -20.05
CA PHE A 104 -2.81 6.14 -19.45
C PHE A 104 -1.54 6.88 -19.87
N GLY A 105 -0.73 6.26 -20.74
CA GLY A 105 0.55 6.80 -21.18
C GLY A 105 1.69 6.49 -20.22
N TRP A 106 2.80 6.05 -20.76
CA TRP A 106 3.99 5.65 -19.99
C TRP A 106 4.59 6.78 -19.13
N GLN A 107 4.37 8.05 -19.50
CA GLN A 107 4.82 9.22 -18.74
C GLN A 107 4.08 9.35 -17.39
N ASN A 108 2.91 8.72 -17.28
CA ASN A 108 2.04 8.85 -16.11
C ASN A 108 2.09 7.63 -15.19
N VAL A 109 2.76 6.55 -15.57
CA VAL A 109 2.74 5.28 -14.86
C VAL A 109 4.14 4.83 -14.49
N ARG A 110 4.31 4.31 -13.27
CA ARG A 110 5.53 3.63 -12.81
C ARG A 110 5.16 2.34 -12.09
N GLY A 111 6.07 1.35 -12.17
CA GLY A 111 5.95 0.06 -11.51
C GLY A 111 6.97 -0.94 -12.01
N ALA A 112 7.06 -2.09 -11.40
CA ALA A 112 7.99 -3.16 -11.73
C ALA A 112 9.45 -2.63 -11.88
N SER A 113 10.14 -3.00 -12.93
CA SER A 113 11.49 -2.49 -13.23
C SER A 113 11.50 -1.02 -13.71
N TYR A 114 10.34 -0.42 -14.01
CA TYR A 114 10.20 0.96 -14.49
C TYR A 114 9.92 1.94 -13.35
N CYS A 115 10.76 1.95 -12.32
CA CYS A 115 10.59 2.80 -11.12
C CYS A 115 11.40 4.09 -11.15
N ARG A 116 12.20 4.35 -12.19
CA ARG A 116 12.92 5.63 -12.30
C ARG A 116 11.92 6.78 -12.46
N PRO A 117 12.07 7.88 -11.72
CA PRO A 117 11.17 9.02 -11.80
C PRO A 117 11.07 9.61 -13.20
N THR A 118 12.20 9.72 -13.86
CA THR A 118 12.28 10.23 -15.23
C THR A 118 12.66 9.12 -16.19
N MET A 119 11.85 8.96 -17.23
CA MET A 119 12.13 8.10 -18.38
C MET A 119 12.18 8.97 -19.62
N ARG A 120 13.17 8.76 -20.47
CA ARG A 120 13.38 9.57 -21.70
C ARG A 120 12.59 9.03 -22.88
N ALA A 121 12.21 7.75 -22.84
CA ALA A 121 11.49 7.05 -23.90
C ALA A 121 10.55 6.00 -23.27
N PRO A 122 9.52 5.54 -24.00
CA PRO A 122 8.70 4.43 -23.54
C PRO A 122 9.56 3.16 -23.37
N PRO A 123 9.19 2.26 -22.44
CA PRO A 123 9.82 0.96 -22.35
C PRO A 123 9.75 0.20 -23.68
N ALA A 124 10.84 -0.46 -24.08
CA ALA A 124 10.82 -1.30 -25.29
C ALA A 124 9.73 -2.39 -25.20
N ALA A 125 9.54 -2.98 -24.01
CA ALA A 125 8.50 -3.97 -23.78
C ALA A 125 7.08 -3.45 -24.02
N LEU A 126 6.84 -2.14 -23.98
CA LEU A 126 5.53 -1.56 -24.27
C LEU A 126 5.18 -1.62 -25.77
N ALA A 127 6.17 -1.55 -26.65
CA ALA A 127 5.95 -1.65 -28.09
C ALA A 127 5.41 -3.05 -28.49
N ASP A 128 5.87 -4.07 -27.80
CA ASP A 128 5.48 -5.46 -28.04
C ASP A 128 4.33 -5.93 -27.13
N PHE A 129 3.92 -5.07 -26.19
CA PHE A 129 2.86 -5.43 -25.25
C PHE A 129 1.54 -5.67 -25.99
N ARG A 130 0.92 -6.79 -25.67
CA ARG A 130 -0.43 -7.13 -26.12
C ARG A 130 -1.24 -7.56 -24.91
N ARG A 131 -2.38 -6.92 -24.74
CA ARG A 131 -3.29 -7.27 -23.66
C ARG A 131 -3.76 -8.71 -23.83
N ASP A 132 -3.47 -9.54 -22.85
CA ASP A 132 -3.95 -10.91 -22.78
C ASP A 132 -5.35 -10.93 -22.16
N CYS A 133 -6.38 -10.98 -22.99
CA CYS A 133 -7.77 -11.03 -22.54
C CYS A 133 -8.13 -12.35 -21.82
N SER A 134 -7.29 -13.38 -21.91
CA SER A 134 -7.47 -14.64 -21.18
C SER A 134 -6.93 -14.57 -19.74
N ARG A 135 -6.01 -13.64 -19.46
CA ARG A 135 -5.41 -13.47 -18.14
C ARG A 135 -6.47 -13.06 -17.13
N ARG A 136 -6.56 -13.83 -16.05
CA ARG A 136 -7.50 -13.59 -14.97
C ARG A 136 -6.77 -13.11 -13.73
N PHE A 137 -7.33 -12.07 -13.12
CA PHE A 137 -6.89 -11.56 -11.83
C PHE A 137 -8.02 -11.75 -10.83
N ASP A 138 -7.70 -12.17 -9.62
CA ASP A 138 -8.65 -12.21 -8.52
C ASP A 138 -8.68 -10.84 -7.84
N TYR A 139 -9.52 -9.95 -8.38
CA TYR A 139 -9.68 -8.60 -7.88
C TYR A 139 -10.46 -8.57 -6.57
N LEU A 140 -9.97 -7.79 -5.63
CA LEU A 140 -10.77 -7.40 -4.48
C LEU A 140 -11.94 -6.52 -4.94
N THR A 141 -13.11 -6.75 -4.35
CA THR A 141 -14.27 -5.86 -4.50
C THR A 141 -13.97 -4.47 -3.94
N ARG A 142 -14.73 -3.46 -4.35
CA ARG A 142 -14.58 -2.11 -3.80
C ARG A 142 -14.72 -2.10 -2.27
N LYS A 143 -15.66 -2.88 -1.73
CA LYS A 143 -15.85 -3.01 -0.28
C LYS A 143 -14.59 -3.57 0.42
N GLU A 144 -14.00 -4.64 -0.08
CA GLU A 144 -12.77 -5.21 0.46
C GLU A 144 -11.59 -4.22 0.39
N ILE A 145 -11.47 -3.44 -0.70
CA ILE A 145 -10.46 -2.39 -0.81
C ILE A 145 -10.69 -1.30 0.25
N ASP A 146 -11.93 -0.87 0.45
CA ASP A 146 -12.26 0.15 1.45
C ASP A 146 -11.97 -0.35 2.88
N GLU A 147 -12.21 -1.64 3.16
CA GLU A 147 -11.82 -2.28 4.42
C GLU A 147 -10.29 -2.28 4.62
N VAL A 148 -9.52 -2.64 3.58
CA VAL A 148 -8.04 -2.58 3.63
C VAL A 148 -7.56 -1.14 3.90
N VAL A 149 -8.12 -0.15 3.21
CA VAL A 149 -7.77 1.26 3.36
C VAL A 149 -8.11 1.77 4.76
N SER A 150 -9.27 1.38 5.32
CA SER A 150 -9.65 1.73 6.69
C SER A 150 -8.62 1.23 7.71
N VAL A 151 -8.21 -0.02 7.60
CA VAL A 151 -7.17 -0.60 8.47
C VAL A 151 -5.83 0.15 8.34
N VAL A 152 -5.45 0.53 7.12
CA VAL A 152 -4.22 1.31 6.88
C VAL A 152 -4.30 2.69 7.56
N HIS A 153 -5.45 3.37 7.50
CA HIS A 153 -5.65 4.65 8.19
C HIS A 153 -5.59 4.52 9.72
N GLU A 154 -6.17 3.46 10.28
CA GLU A 154 -6.09 3.18 11.71
C GLU A 154 -4.64 2.93 12.15
N LEU A 155 -3.87 2.15 11.37
CA LEU A 155 -2.46 1.91 11.62
C LEU A 155 -1.63 3.21 11.58
N ALA A 156 -1.91 4.07 10.61
CA ALA A 156 -1.25 5.38 10.49
C ALA A 156 -1.55 6.28 11.69
N ALA A 157 -2.81 6.33 12.13
CA ALA A 157 -3.23 7.09 13.29
C ALA A 157 -2.55 6.60 14.59
N CYS A 158 -2.45 5.28 14.79
CA CYS A 158 -1.78 4.70 15.94
C CYS A 158 -0.27 5.00 16.01
N GLN A 159 0.39 5.14 14.85
CA GLN A 159 1.82 5.46 14.80
C GLN A 159 2.11 6.95 15.06
N ASN A 160 1.15 7.82 14.75
CA ASN A 160 1.26 9.26 14.91
C ASN A 160 0.73 9.75 16.27
N ALA A 161 0.16 8.87 17.10
CA ALA A 161 -0.24 9.22 18.44
C ALA A 161 1.00 9.59 19.27
N PRO A 162 1.04 10.77 19.94
CA PRO A 162 2.17 11.18 20.75
C PRO A 162 2.41 10.14 21.83
N SER A 163 3.62 9.58 21.87
CA SER A 163 4.12 8.79 23.00
C SER A 163 4.39 9.76 24.15
N GLY A 164 3.34 10.19 24.80
CA GLY A 164 3.44 11.23 25.80
C GLY A 164 2.42 11.06 26.91
N ALA A 165 2.86 10.51 27.96
CA ALA A 165 2.75 11.05 29.32
C ALA A 165 3.64 10.19 30.19
N GLY A 166 4.92 10.57 30.23
CA GLY A 166 5.78 10.15 31.29
C GLY A 166 5.08 10.48 32.59
N SER A 167 4.79 9.46 33.39
CA SER A 167 4.42 9.58 34.78
C SER A 167 5.50 10.40 35.51
N GLU A 168 5.24 11.68 35.68
CA GLU A 168 5.89 12.46 36.73
C GLU A 168 5.31 11.97 38.05
N ALA A 169 5.96 10.96 38.62
CA ALA A 169 5.77 10.62 40.01
C ALA A 169 6.35 11.78 40.82
N ALA A 170 5.49 12.69 41.27
CA ALA A 170 5.84 13.66 42.28
C ALA A 170 6.19 12.91 43.56
N PHE A 171 7.48 12.83 43.86
CA PHE A 171 7.96 12.58 45.21
C PHE A 171 7.69 13.86 46.02
N VAL A 172 6.76 13.78 46.98
CA VAL A 172 6.61 14.77 48.04
C VAL A 172 7.29 14.19 49.25
N GLU A 173 8.27 14.95 49.78
CA GLU A 173 8.88 14.78 51.09
C GLU A 173 7.87 14.93 52.23
#